data_171d08577708613ca7e5cbab94fe046c
#
_entry.id   171d08577708613ca7e5cbab94fe046c
#
_cell.length_a   1.000
_cell.length_b   1.000
_cell.length_c   1.000
_cell.angle_alpha   90.00
_cell.angle_beta   90.00
_cell.angle_gamma   90.00
#
_symmetry.space_group_name_H-M   'P 1'
#
loop_
_entity.id
_entity.type
_entity.pdbx_description
1 polymer ?
#
loop_
_entity_poly.entity_id
_entity_poly.type
_entity_poly.pdbx_seq_one_letter_code
_entity_poly.pdbx_strand_id
1 'polypeptide(L)'
;MDRDSVIIFDTTLRDGEQSAGAGLTVDEKLIIAKQLESLGVDVIEAGFAVSSTGDFNAVSLIAESVKNCKVASLARVVEKDIDKAAQALEKATDPRIHTFVSSSAIHMEHQMRKDPEEIIEMAVKAVTRAKKYVDDVEFSPMDATRTDMDFLITLLEETISAGATTINIPDTVGYSVSKEFGESIKLIINKVKNLSLIHI
;
A
#
# COMPACT_ATOMS: atom_id res chain seq x y z
N MET A 1 -10.85 -15.15 9.38
CA MET A 1 -10.71 -15.39 7.94
C MET A 1 -10.43 -16.86 7.73
N ASP A 2 -11.11 -17.44 6.76
CA ASP A 2 -10.84 -18.81 6.35
C ASP A 2 -9.42 -18.85 5.78
N ARG A 3 -8.59 -19.80 6.21
CA ARG A 3 -7.16 -19.86 5.82
C ARG A 3 -6.93 -20.14 4.33
N ASP A 4 -7.99 -20.45 3.60
CA ASP A 4 -7.94 -20.81 2.19
C ASP A 4 -8.48 -19.71 1.26
N SER A 5 -8.79 -18.50 1.76
CA SER A 5 -9.25 -17.40 0.93
C SER A 5 -8.08 -16.54 0.45
N VAL A 6 -8.08 -16.21 -0.85
CA VAL A 6 -7.15 -15.25 -1.46
C VAL A 6 -7.87 -13.92 -1.59
N ILE A 7 -7.23 -12.82 -1.18
CA ILE A 7 -7.72 -11.46 -1.33
C ILE A 7 -7.11 -10.86 -2.59
N ILE A 8 -7.94 -10.36 -3.48
CA ILE A 8 -7.52 -9.71 -4.71
C ILE A 8 -7.43 -8.19 -4.48
N PHE A 9 -6.21 -7.67 -4.56
CA PHE A 9 -5.90 -6.25 -4.51
C PHE A 9 -5.58 -5.72 -5.91
N ASP A 10 -6.48 -4.93 -6.48
CA ASP A 10 -6.32 -4.36 -7.82
C ASP A 10 -5.68 -2.97 -7.75
N THR A 11 -4.60 -2.78 -8.50
CA THR A 11 -3.83 -1.52 -8.56
C THR A 11 -3.90 -0.83 -9.91
N THR A 12 -4.84 -1.21 -10.77
CA THR A 12 -5.01 -0.64 -12.12
C THR A 12 -5.10 0.88 -12.09
N LEU A 13 -5.85 1.43 -11.14
CA LEU A 13 -6.11 2.87 -11.04
C LEU A 13 -5.01 3.66 -10.32
N ARG A 14 -3.96 2.99 -9.86
CA ARG A 14 -2.79 3.64 -9.25
C ARG A 14 -1.50 3.24 -9.94
N ASP A 15 -1.06 1.99 -9.83
CA ASP A 15 0.19 1.52 -10.43
C ASP A 15 0.06 1.39 -11.96
N GLY A 16 -1.06 0.85 -12.42
CA GLY A 16 -1.35 0.73 -13.84
C GLY A 16 -1.36 2.07 -14.57
N GLU A 17 -1.86 3.13 -13.92
CA GLU A 17 -1.90 4.48 -14.49
C GLU A 17 -0.51 5.15 -14.61
N GLN A 18 0.50 4.64 -13.90
CA GLN A 18 1.88 5.15 -14.02
C GLN A 18 2.54 4.77 -15.34
N SER A 19 1.95 3.87 -16.11
CA SER A 19 2.42 3.52 -17.45
C SER A 19 2.28 4.69 -18.40
N ALA A 20 3.28 4.91 -19.26
CA ALA A 20 3.27 6.00 -20.24
C ALA A 20 2.04 5.88 -21.16
N GLY A 21 1.23 6.94 -21.24
CA GLY A 21 0.01 6.99 -22.05
C GLY A 21 -1.24 6.38 -21.41
N ALA A 22 -1.17 5.92 -20.18
CA ALA A 22 -2.30 5.31 -19.46
C ALA A 22 -3.05 6.28 -18.53
N GLY A 23 -2.78 7.58 -18.63
CA GLY A 23 -3.47 8.58 -17.81
C GLY A 23 -4.97 8.61 -18.06
N LEU A 24 -5.76 8.57 -17.00
CA LEU A 24 -7.20 8.49 -17.01
C LEU A 24 -7.85 9.77 -16.46
N THR A 25 -8.99 10.15 -17.00
CA THR A 25 -9.84 11.17 -16.42
C THR A 25 -10.56 10.65 -15.18
N VAL A 26 -11.09 11.56 -14.34
CA VAL A 26 -11.86 11.17 -13.13
C VAL A 26 -13.04 10.26 -13.48
N ASP A 27 -13.75 10.54 -14.57
CA ASP A 27 -14.91 9.76 -14.99
C ASP A 27 -14.51 8.36 -15.49
N GLU A 28 -13.41 8.25 -16.25
CA GLU A 28 -12.87 6.96 -16.70
C GLU A 28 -12.42 6.10 -15.52
N LYS A 29 -11.74 6.69 -14.53
CA LYS A 29 -11.39 6.00 -13.28
C LYS A 29 -12.62 5.45 -12.56
N LEU A 30 -13.70 6.22 -12.48
CA LEU A 30 -14.95 5.76 -11.86
C LEU A 30 -15.59 4.59 -12.63
N ILE A 31 -15.58 4.63 -13.97
CA ILE A 31 -16.09 3.54 -14.80
C ILE A 31 -15.30 2.25 -14.53
N ILE A 32 -13.98 2.33 -14.52
CA ILE A 32 -13.09 1.19 -14.24
C ILE A 32 -13.32 0.68 -12.81
N ALA A 33 -13.38 1.56 -11.81
CA ALA A 33 -13.63 1.17 -10.42
C ALA A 33 -14.93 0.37 -10.25
N LYS A 34 -16.02 0.79 -10.93
CA LYS A 34 -17.29 0.05 -10.94
C LYS A 34 -17.20 -1.31 -11.64
N GLN A 35 -16.39 -1.42 -12.69
CA GLN A 35 -16.15 -2.70 -13.35
C GLN A 35 -15.34 -3.65 -12.45
N LEU A 36 -14.33 -3.15 -11.74
CA LEU A 36 -13.54 -3.91 -10.77
C LEU A 36 -14.42 -4.38 -9.60
N GLU A 37 -15.27 -3.51 -9.07
CA GLU A 37 -16.27 -3.87 -8.05
C GLU A 37 -17.20 -4.98 -8.56
N SER A 38 -17.71 -4.87 -9.81
CA SER A 38 -18.57 -5.88 -10.42
C SER A 38 -17.83 -7.20 -10.71
N LEU A 39 -16.54 -7.15 -10.96
CA LEU A 39 -15.67 -8.32 -11.11
C LEU A 39 -15.49 -9.06 -9.79
N GLY A 40 -15.70 -8.39 -8.65
CA GLY A 40 -15.62 -8.96 -7.32
C GLY A 40 -14.20 -8.93 -6.75
N VAL A 41 -13.38 -7.93 -7.11
CA VAL A 41 -12.10 -7.70 -6.41
C VAL A 41 -12.37 -7.26 -4.97
N ASP A 42 -11.48 -7.62 -4.05
CA ASP A 42 -11.67 -7.33 -2.64
C ASP A 42 -11.23 -5.90 -2.28
N VAL A 43 -10.21 -5.40 -2.95
CA VAL A 43 -9.64 -4.06 -2.71
C VAL A 43 -9.30 -3.38 -4.03
N ILE A 44 -9.67 -2.11 -4.18
CA ILE A 44 -9.27 -1.24 -5.29
C ILE A 44 -8.36 -0.15 -4.76
N GLU A 45 -7.13 -0.06 -5.25
CA GLU A 45 -6.26 1.09 -5.02
C GLU A 45 -6.64 2.20 -6.00
N ALA A 46 -7.42 3.15 -5.51
CA ALA A 46 -8.10 4.15 -6.34
C ALA A 46 -7.17 5.27 -6.85
N GLY A 47 -5.99 5.43 -6.24
CA GLY A 47 -5.03 6.44 -6.67
C GLY A 47 -4.14 6.96 -5.56
N PHE A 48 -3.46 8.08 -5.84
CA PHE A 48 -2.57 8.77 -4.91
C PHE A 48 -3.08 10.19 -4.68
N ALA A 49 -3.96 10.35 -3.68
CA ALA A 49 -4.77 11.57 -3.47
C ALA A 49 -3.98 12.88 -3.32
N VAL A 50 -2.68 12.83 -2.96
CA VAL A 50 -1.85 14.03 -2.81
C VAL A 50 -1.21 14.49 -4.13
N SER A 51 -1.18 13.64 -5.16
CA SER A 51 -0.47 13.91 -6.42
C SER A 51 -1.02 15.16 -7.14
N SER A 52 -2.34 15.27 -7.21
CA SER A 52 -3.03 16.37 -7.87
C SER A 52 -4.46 16.56 -7.34
N THR A 53 -5.09 17.66 -7.69
CA THR A 53 -6.53 17.86 -7.41
C THR A 53 -7.39 16.85 -8.17
N GLY A 54 -6.99 16.45 -9.38
CA GLY A 54 -7.67 15.41 -10.16
C GLY A 54 -7.64 14.07 -9.47
N ASP A 55 -6.47 13.65 -8.98
CA ASP A 55 -6.34 12.38 -8.23
C ASP A 55 -7.14 12.40 -6.92
N PHE A 56 -7.10 13.51 -6.17
CA PHE A 56 -7.93 13.66 -4.99
C PHE A 56 -9.41 13.48 -5.30
N ASN A 57 -9.90 14.16 -6.35
CA ASN A 57 -11.30 14.08 -6.76
C ASN A 57 -11.67 12.67 -7.23
N ALA A 58 -10.79 11.99 -7.98
CA ALA A 58 -11.01 10.63 -8.43
C ALA A 58 -11.12 9.65 -7.24
N VAL A 59 -10.16 9.69 -6.32
CA VAL A 59 -10.22 8.85 -5.10
C VAL A 59 -11.49 9.13 -4.29
N SER A 60 -11.86 10.40 -4.11
CA SER A 60 -13.07 10.78 -3.37
C SER A 60 -14.35 10.29 -4.04
N LEU A 61 -14.44 10.41 -5.36
CA LEU A 61 -15.60 9.96 -6.13
C LEU A 61 -15.75 8.44 -6.11
N ILE A 62 -14.63 7.71 -6.24
CA ILE A 62 -14.60 6.24 -6.12
C ILE A 62 -15.01 5.82 -4.71
N ALA A 63 -14.45 6.44 -3.68
CA ALA A 63 -14.79 6.18 -2.28
C ALA A 63 -16.29 6.38 -1.98
N GLU A 64 -16.90 7.39 -2.58
CA GLU A 64 -18.34 7.64 -2.45
C GLU A 64 -19.19 6.63 -3.23
N SER A 65 -18.68 6.12 -4.36
CA SER A 65 -19.48 5.34 -5.31
C SER A 65 -19.39 3.83 -5.12
N VAL A 66 -18.23 3.31 -4.72
CA VAL A 66 -17.96 1.88 -4.52
C VAL A 66 -18.42 1.47 -3.12
N LYS A 67 -19.15 0.33 -3.03
CA LYS A 67 -19.78 -0.10 -1.77
C LYS A 67 -19.48 -1.55 -1.37
N ASN A 68 -19.10 -2.41 -2.32
CA ASN A 68 -18.97 -3.85 -2.12
C ASN A 68 -17.52 -4.34 -2.06
N CYS A 69 -16.54 -3.45 -2.13
CA CYS A 69 -15.12 -3.75 -1.91
C CYS A 69 -14.44 -2.60 -1.18
N LYS A 70 -13.26 -2.85 -0.64
CA LYS A 70 -12.44 -1.83 0.01
C LYS A 70 -11.92 -0.83 -1.00
N VAL A 71 -11.81 0.43 -0.59
CA VAL A 71 -11.14 1.47 -1.38
C VAL A 71 -9.88 1.91 -0.67
N ALA A 72 -8.74 1.76 -1.33
CA ALA A 72 -7.44 2.15 -0.82
C ALA A 72 -6.93 3.43 -1.51
N SER A 73 -6.20 4.26 -0.76
CA SER A 73 -5.44 5.38 -1.30
C SER A 73 -3.99 5.27 -0.86
N LEU A 74 -3.07 5.44 -1.81
CA LEU A 74 -1.64 5.48 -1.54
C LEU A 74 -1.26 6.77 -0.82
N ALA A 75 -0.29 6.67 0.10
CA ALA A 75 0.31 7.79 0.83
C ALA A 75 1.78 7.50 1.14
N ARG A 76 2.67 8.46 0.93
CA ARG A 76 4.04 8.37 1.46
C ARG A 76 4.01 8.48 2.99
N VAL A 77 5.11 8.10 3.64
CA VAL A 77 5.31 8.26 5.09
C VAL A 77 5.46 9.75 5.51
N VAL A 78 4.57 10.59 4.98
CA VAL A 78 4.51 12.04 5.22
C VAL A 78 3.11 12.37 5.75
N GLU A 79 3.04 13.10 6.85
CA GLU A 79 1.76 13.41 7.52
C GLU A 79 0.71 14.01 6.56
N LYS A 80 1.13 14.97 5.73
CA LYS A 80 0.24 15.62 4.75
C LYS A 80 -0.35 14.65 3.74
N ASP A 81 0.42 13.65 3.31
CA ASP A 81 -0.05 12.65 2.35
C ASP A 81 -1.11 11.75 2.98
N ILE A 82 -0.87 11.32 4.22
CA ILE A 82 -1.79 10.47 5.00
C ILE A 82 -3.09 11.22 5.28
N ASP A 83 -3.01 12.49 5.70
CA ASP A 83 -4.20 13.32 5.94
C ASP A 83 -5.02 13.51 4.66
N LYS A 84 -4.32 13.68 3.52
CA LYS A 84 -4.98 13.83 2.21
C LYS A 84 -5.65 12.53 1.76
N ALA A 85 -5.02 11.39 1.97
CA ALA A 85 -5.61 10.08 1.72
C ALA A 85 -6.86 9.86 2.61
N ALA A 86 -6.75 10.15 3.90
CA ALA A 86 -7.88 10.07 4.84
C ALA A 86 -9.06 10.95 4.41
N GLN A 87 -8.80 12.20 4.01
CA GLN A 87 -9.84 13.11 3.51
C GLN A 87 -10.52 12.57 2.26
N ALA A 88 -9.75 12.04 1.30
CA ALA A 88 -10.30 11.49 0.07
C ALA A 88 -11.14 10.23 0.32
N LEU A 89 -10.80 9.46 1.35
CA LEU A 89 -11.50 8.22 1.73
C LEU A 89 -12.66 8.43 2.70
N GLU A 90 -12.97 9.65 3.12
CA GLU A 90 -13.97 9.95 4.18
C GLU A 90 -15.34 9.30 3.92
N LYS A 91 -15.73 9.18 2.65
CA LYS A 91 -17.02 8.60 2.25
C LYS A 91 -16.97 7.11 1.87
N ALA A 92 -15.80 6.49 1.97
CA ALA A 92 -15.67 5.06 1.69
C ALA A 92 -16.41 4.22 2.74
N THR A 93 -17.05 3.15 2.29
CA THR A 93 -17.72 2.19 3.19
C THR A 93 -16.69 1.40 3.99
N ASP A 94 -15.59 1.01 3.36
CA ASP A 94 -14.48 0.26 3.96
C ASP A 94 -13.15 0.85 3.45
N PRO A 95 -12.63 1.89 4.13
CA PRO A 95 -11.42 2.60 3.70
C PRO A 95 -10.14 1.88 4.11
N ARG A 96 -9.13 1.92 3.24
CA ARG A 96 -7.75 1.53 3.55
C ARG A 96 -6.78 2.65 3.21
N ILE A 97 -5.87 2.97 4.10
CA ILE A 97 -4.70 3.81 3.78
C ILE A 97 -3.51 2.90 3.53
N HIS A 98 -2.96 2.98 2.32
CA HIS A 98 -1.75 2.27 1.93
C HIS A 98 -0.56 3.22 2.04
N THR A 99 0.35 2.98 3.00
CA THR A 99 1.54 3.80 3.17
C THR A 99 2.81 3.02 2.87
N PHE A 100 3.84 3.70 2.36
CA PHE A 100 5.08 3.07 1.94
C PHE A 100 6.31 3.94 2.21
N VAL A 101 7.46 3.28 2.40
CA VAL A 101 8.77 3.91 2.48
C VAL A 101 9.80 3.08 1.71
N SER A 102 10.77 3.75 1.09
CA SER A 102 11.90 3.07 0.44
C SER A 102 12.80 2.42 1.47
N SER A 103 13.09 1.12 1.32
CA SER A 103 13.80 0.32 2.32
C SER A 103 15.13 -0.26 1.87
N SER A 104 15.42 -0.31 0.55
CA SER A 104 16.70 -0.81 0.07
C SER A 104 17.86 0.14 0.33
N ALA A 105 19.07 -0.40 0.53
CA ALA A 105 20.26 0.39 0.82
C ALA A 105 20.50 1.51 -0.19
N ILE A 106 20.33 1.22 -1.49
CA ILE A 106 20.48 2.22 -2.54
C ILE A 106 19.49 3.38 -2.42
N HIS A 107 18.24 3.11 -2.04
CA HIS A 107 17.24 4.16 -1.85
C HIS A 107 17.45 4.91 -0.54
N MET A 108 17.82 4.24 0.54
CA MET A 108 18.16 4.90 1.80
C MET A 108 19.31 5.89 1.63
N GLU A 109 20.40 5.47 0.95
CA GLU A 109 21.58 6.31 0.74
C GLU A 109 21.33 7.47 -0.23
N HIS A 110 20.76 7.18 -1.42
CA HIS A 110 20.76 8.16 -2.52
C HIS A 110 19.44 8.94 -2.65
N GLN A 111 18.31 8.35 -2.27
CA GLN A 111 16.98 8.98 -2.40
C GLN A 111 16.53 9.59 -1.07
N MET A 112 16.50 8.78 0.00
CA MET A 112 15.99 9.22 1.30
C MET A 112 17.03 10.01 2.08
N ARG A 113 18.31 9.65 1.94
CA ARG A 113 19.46 10.18 2.71
C ARG A 113 19.24 10.05 4.21
N LYS A 114 18.83 8.83 4.61
CA LYS A 114 18.46 8.47 5.96
C LYS A 114 19.04 7.13 6.33
N ASP A 115 19.34 6.99 7.62
CA ASP A 115 19.77 5.72 8.18
C ASP A 115 18.57 4.76 8.42
N PRO A 116 18.83 3.48 8.67
CA PRO A 116 17.79 2.48 8.91
C PRO A 116 16.85 2.84 10.07
N GLU A 117 17.36 3.38 11.16
CA GLU A 117 16.59 3.76 12.34
C GLU A 117 15.61 4.90 12.02
N GLU A 118 16.04 5.90 11.26
CA GLU A 118 15.18 6.98 10.80
C GLU A 118 14.06 6.47 9.87
N ILE A 119 14.35 5.48 9.01
CA ILE A 119 13.34 4.85 8.13
C ILE A 119 12.28 4.13 8.96
N ILE A 120 12.69 3.37 9.98
CA ILE A 120 11.75 2.70 10.90
C ILE A 120 10.90 3.74 11.61
N GLU A 121 11.50 4.80 12.17
CA GLU A 121 10.77 5.86 12.86
C GLU A 121 9.72 6.53 11.96
N MET A 122 10.09 6.83 10.71
CA MET A 122 9.16 7.40 9.72
C MET A 122 7.99 6.46 9.42
N ALA A 123 8.27 5.18 9.22
CA ALA A 123 7.25 4.16 8.94
C ALA A 123 6.27 4.00 10.12
N VAL A 124 6.79 3.87 11.34
CA VAL A 124 6.00 3.76 12.59
C VAL A 124 5.11 4.99 12.78
N LYS A 125 5.65 6.21 12.62
CA LYS A 125 4.87 7.45 12.71
C LYS A 125 3.75 7.50 11.69
N ALA A 126 4.03 7.08 10.46
CA ALA A 126 3.06 7.07 9.37
C ALA A 126 1.91 6.08 9.62
N VAL A 127 2.24 4.83 9.98
CA VAL A 127 1.23 3.82 10.32
C VAL A 127 0.39 4.27 11.53
N THR A 128 1.03 4.76 12.59
CA THR A 128 0.33 5.28 13.77
C THR A 128 -0.59 6.45 13.43
N ARG A 129 -0.20 7.31 12.47
CA ARG A 129 -1.06 8.41 12.02
C ARG A 129 -2.24 7.90 11.20
N ALA A 130 -2.00 6.98 10.24
CA ALA A 130 -3.05 6.39 9.42
C ALA A 130 -4.12 5.67 10.27
N LYS A 131 -3.69 4.97 11.32
CA LYS A 131 -4.59 4.31 12.30
C LYS A 131 -5.53 5.25 13.05
N LYS A 132 -5.27 6.55 13.07
CA LYS A 132 -6.21 7.53 13.66
C LYS A 132 -7.43 7.78 12.77
N TYR A 133 -7.34 7.45 11.49
CA TYR A 133 -8.37 7.71 10.50
C TYR A 133 -9.10 6.46 10.05
N VAL A 134 -8.39 5.34 9.93
CA VAL A 134 -8.93 4.07 9.42
C VAL A 134 -8.46 2.89 10.25
N ASP A 135 -9.27 1.82 10.28
CA ASP A 135 -8.90 0.57 10.96
C ASP A 135 -8.00 -0.32 10.10
N ASP A 136 -8.04 -0.17 8.78
CA ASP A 136 -7.26 -0.97 7.83
C ASP A 136 -6.11 -0.14 7.26
N VAL A 137 -4.87 -0.48 7.65
CA VAL A 137 -3.65 0.19 7.18
C VAL A 137 -2.74 -0.83 6.52
N GLU A 138 -2.45 -0.61 5.24
CA GLU A 138 -1.46 -1.37 4.50
C GLU A 138 -0.11 -0.66 4.53
N PHE A 139 0.95 -1.43 4.76
CA PHE A 139 2.32 -0.93 4.73
C PHE A 139 3.17 -1.70 3.71
N SER A 140 3.90 -0.95 2.88
CA SER A 140 4.86 -1.48 1.90
C SER A 140 6.28 -0.96 2.15
N PRO A 141 7.25 -1.84 2.42
CA PRO A 141 8.67 -1.53 2.28
C PRO A 141 9.03 -1.50 0.78
N MET A 142 9.00 -0.34 0.15
CA MET A 142 9.30 -0.22 -1.28
C MET A 142 10.70 -0.75 -1.59
N ASP A 143 10.82 -1.56 -2.65
CA ASP A 143 12.04 -2.25 -3.05
C ASP A 143 12.47 -3.36 -2.07
N ALA A 144 11.48 -4.07 -1.53
CA ALA A 144 11.67 -5.11 -0.52
C ALA A 144 12.60 -6.24 -0.97
N THR A 145 12.56 -6.61 -2.25
CA THR A 145 13.40 -7.69 -2.81
C THR A 145 14.89 -7.38 -2.84
N ARG A 146 15.28 -6.10 -2.73
CA ARG A 146 16.68 -5.64 -2.63
C ARG A 146 17.03 -5.08 -1.25
N THR A 147 16.12 -5.20 -0.30
CA THR A 147 16.33 -4.77 1.08
C THR A 147 17.05 -5.85 1.86
N ASP A 148 17.98 -5.45 2.76
CA ASP A 148 18.57 -6.39 3.71
C ASP A 148 17.50 -7.11 4.52
N MET A 149 17.58 -8.43 4.61
CA MET A 149 16.50 -9.24 5.18
C MET A 149 16.30 -9.01 6.69
N ASP A 150 17.35 -8.81 7.44
CA ASP A 150 17.25 -8.59 8.89
C ASP A 150 16.65 -7.20 9.17
N PHE A 151 17.06 -6.19 8.39
CA PHE A 151 16.43 -4.87 8.43
C PHE A 151 14.95 -4.93 8.01
N LEU A 152 14.64 -5.65 6.93
CA LEU A 152 13.25 -5.81 6.46
C LEU A 152 12.36 -6.43 7.54
N ILE A 153 12.81 -7.51 8.19
CA ILE A 153 12.08 -8.15 9.28
C ILE A 153 11.81 -7.16 10.42
N THR A 154 12.83 -6.42 10.85
CA THR A 154 12.69 -5.40 11.90
C THR A 154 11.68 -4.33 11.51
N LEU A 155 11.77 -3.78 10.30
CA LEU A 155 10.86 -2.76 9.79
C LEU A 155 9.39 -3.26 9.76
N LEU A 156 9.18 -4.53 9.35
CA LEU A 156 7.86 -5.13 9.34
C LEU A 156 7.30 -5.34 10.76
N GLU A 157 8.11 -5.87 11.70
CA GLU A 157 7.67 -6.06 13.10
C GLU A 157 7.28 -4.73 13.75
N GLU A 158 8.07 -3.67 13.55
CA GLU A 158 7.79 -2.34 14.11
C GLU A 158 6.52 -1.71 13.50
N THR A 159 6.31 -1.86 12.20
CA THR A 159 5.10 -1.33 11.55
C THR A 159 3.85 -2.13 11.92
N ILE A 160 3.92 -3.45 12.09
CA ILE A 160 2.84 -4.28 12.62
C ILE A 160 2.51 -3.86 14.06
N SER A 161 3.52 -3.65 14.89
CA SER A 161 3.34 -3.18 16.27
C SER A 161 2.70 -1.79 16.34
N ALA A 162 2.97 -0.94 15.36
CA ALA A 162 2.36 0.38 15.21
C ALA A 162 0.90 0.33 14.71
N GLY A 163 0.43 -0.84 14.23
CA GLY A 163 -0.96 -1.07 13.84
C GLY A 163 -1.19 -1.34 12.36
N ALA A 164 -0.17 -1.63 11.55
CA ALA A 164 -0.37 -2.13 10.19
C ALA A 164 -1.15 -3.45 10.23
N THR A 165 -2.21 -3.54 9.43
CA THR A 165 -3.10 -4.71 9.33
C THR A 165 -2.80 -5.56 8.12
N THR A 166 -2.12 -4.97 7.13
CA THR A 166 -1.71 -5.63 5.89
C THR A 166 -0.26 -5.28 5.60
N ILE A 167 0.53 -6.28 5.26
CA ILE A 167 1.90 -6.10 4.78
C ILE A 167 1.97 -6.50 3.31
N ASN A 168 2.46 -5.59 2.49
CA ASN A 168 2.71 -5.80 1.07
C ASN A 168 4.22 -5.88 0.83
N ILE A 169 4.69 -6.94 0.17
CA ILE A 169 6.10 -7.15 -0.16
C ILE A 169 6.29 -6.96 -1.67
N PRO A 170 6.67 -5.75 -2.13
CA PRO A 170 6.79 -5.46 -3.54
C PRO A 170 8.14 -5.89 -4.13
N ASP A 171 8.10 -6.52 -5.29
CA ASP A 171 9.24 -6.62 -6.21
C ASP A 171 9.24 -5.40 -7.15
N THR A 172 9.57 -4.24 -6.59
CA THR A 172 9.41 -2.92 -7.23
C THR A 172 10.13 -2.79 -8.57
N VAL A 173 11.29 -3.42 -8.72
CA VAL A 173 12.06 -3.38 -9.98
C VAL A 173 11.80 -4.59 -10.88
N GLY A 174 11.00 -5.57 -10.42
CA GLY A 174 10.53 -6.69 -11.22
C GLY A 174 11.63 -7.64 -11.72
N TYR A 175 12.65 -7.89 -10.91
CA TYR A 175 13.78 -8.72 -11.34
C TYR A 175 13.85 -10.09 -10.64
N SER A 176 13.04 -10.32 -9.63
CA SER A 176 13.04 -11.57 -8.87
C SER A 176 12.50 -12.73 -9.71
N VAL A 177 13.12 -13.89 -9.59
CA VAL A 177 12.55 -15.12 -10.14
C VAL A 177 11.60 -15.75 -9.11
N SER A 178 10.54 -16.41 -9.59
CA SER A 178 9.45 -16.93 -8.73
C SER A 178 9.92 -17.76 -7.54
N LYS A 179 10.97 -18.58 -7.72
CA LYS A 179 11.51 -19.43 -6.66
C LYS A 179 12.14 -18.59 -5.54
N GLU A 180 12.99 -17.63 -5.90
CA GLU A 180 13.67 -16.75 -4.93
C GLU A 180 12.69 -15.86 -4.18
N PHE A 181 11.71 -15.31 -4.91
CA PHE A 181 10.64 -14.53 -4.29
C PHE A 181 9.83 -15.38 -3.30
N GLY A 182 9.43 -16.60 -3.69
CA GLY A 182 8.72 -17.53 -2.82
C GLY A 182 9.52 -17.93 -1.57
N GLU A 183 10.83 -18.13 -1.69
CA GLU A 183 11.72 -18.39 -0.54
C GLU A 183 11.81 -17.17 0.40
N SER A 184 11.88 -15.97 -0.15
CA SER A 184 11.87 -14.72 0.64
C SER A 184 10.54 -14.55 1.39
N ILE A 185 9.41 -14.74 0.74
CA ILE A 185 8.09 -14.70 1.39
C ILE A 185 8.00 -15.74 2.50
N LYS A 186 8.42 -17.00 2.24
CA LYS A 186 8.44 -18.04 3.26
C LYS A 186 9.30 -17.66 4.48
N LEU A 187 10.44 -17.03 4.24
CA LEU A 187 11.33 -16.57 5.32
C LEU A 187 10.64 -15.48 6.15
N ILE A 188 10.03 -14.50 5.50
CA ILE A 188 9.26 -13.42 6.16
C ILE A 188 8.13 -14.00 7.02
N ILE A 189 7.32 -14.92 6.47
CA ILE A 189 6.24 -15.60 7.21
C ILE A 189 6.75 -16.26 8.48
N ASN A 190 7.91 -16.92 8.40
CA ASN A 190 8.46 -17.68 9.51
C ASN A 190 9.16 -16.80 10.57
N LYS A 191 9.65 -15.64 10.19
CA LYS A 191 10.48 -14.80 11.04
C LYS A 191 9.72 -13.64 11.68
N VAL A 192 8.82 -13.00 10.91
CA VAL A 192 8.06 -11.82 11.38
C VAL A 192 6.96 -12.25 12.35
N LYS A 193 7.01 -11.72 13.56
CA LYS A 193 6.01 -12.01 14.61
C LYS A 193 4.68 -11.35 14.27
N ASN A 194 3.60 -12.05 14.60
CA ASN A 194 2.22 -11.55 14.43
C ASN A 194 1.86 -11.19 12.97
N LEU A 195 2.58 -11.74 12.01
CA LEU A 195 2.27 -11.52 10.60
C LEU A 195 1.01 -12.27 10.21
N SER A 196 -0.01 -11.53 9.80
CA SER A 196 -1.17 -12.04 9.08
C SER A 196 -0.99 -11.70 7.60
N LEU A 197 -0.69 -12.70 6.77
CA LEU A 197 -0.44 -12.48 5.35
C LEU A 197 -1.73 -12.27 4.59
N ILE A 198 -1.73 -11.21 3.84
CA ILE A 198 -2.61 -11.03 2.69
C ILE A 198 -1.74 -11.30 1.46
N HIS A 199 -2.16 -12.28 0.67
CA HIS A 199 -1.46 -12.61 -0.57
C HIS A 199 -1.82 -11.60 -1.65
N ILE A 200 -0.80 -11.10 -2.27
CA ILE A 200 -0.93 -10.25 -3.46
C ILE A 200 -0.68 -11.12 -4.68
#